data_248d3428e211f67f538c96a36fedcc19
#
_entry.id   248d3428e211f67f538c96a36fedcc19
#
_cell.length_a   1.000
_cell.length_b   1.000
_cell.length_c   1.000
_cell.angle_alpha   90.00
_cell.angle_beta   90.00
_cell.angle_gamma   90.00
#
_symmetry.space_group_name_H-M   'P 1'
#
loop_
_entity.id
_entity.type
_entity.pdbx_description
1 polymer ?
#
loop_
_entity_poly.entity_id
_entity_poly.type
_entity_poly.pdbx_seq_one_letter_code
_entity_poly.pdbx_strand_id
1 'polypeptide(L)'
;NYLILGLGDVYLTAPCAVPVDPRHRLLSSKYNPARTFTAEGTVGIGGMYMCIYGMDSPGGYQLIGRTLPIWNKFKKNKQFGDKQWFLQFFDQIKYFEVSEEELNQWRADFENGRAEIKIEETEFDYADYVQFLDDEAESIAEFKVKQQQAFTTEVDRWKEEFAAQPEEQI
;
A
#
# COMPACT_ATOMS: atom_id res chain seq x y z
N ASN A 1 2.12 10.54 0.53
CA ASN A 1 1.63 10.28 1.89
C ASN A 1 0.40 9.38 1.85
N TYR A 2 0.40 8.39 2.72
CA TYR A 2 -0.73 7.47 2.91
C TYR A 2 -1.26 7.63 4.33
N LEU A 3 -2.57 7.68 4.49
CA LEU A 3 -3.25 7.68 5.77
C LEU A 3 -3.82 6.30 6.07
N ILE A 4 -3.52 5.73 7.23
CA ILE A 4 -4.04 4.44 7.67
C ILE A 4 -5.46 4.62 8.18
N LEU A 5 -6.42 4.03 7.47
CA LEU A 5 -7.84 4.03 7.84
C LEU A 5 -8.27 2.76 8.58
N GLY A 6 -7.46 1.71 8.50
CA GLY A 6 -7.75 0.45 9.17
C GLY A 6 -6.53 -0.45 9.26
N LEU A 7 -6.57 -1.38 10.20
CA LEU A 7 -5.59 -2.45 10.36
C LEU A 7 -6.33 -3.79 10.26
N GLY A 8 -5.86 -4.66 9.36
CA GLY A 8 -6.50 -5.96 9.14
C GLY A 8 -6.05 -7.00 10.16
N ASP A 9 -7.00 -7.62 10.86
CA ASP A 9 -6.70 -8.69 11.82
C ASP A 9 -6.13 -9.94 11.13
N VAL A 10 -6.63 -10.26 9.95
CA VAL A 10 -6.25 -11.46 9.19
C VAL A 10 -4.79 -11.40 8.71
N TYR A 11 -4.24 -10.21 8.55
CA TYR A 11 -2.90 -9.99 8.00
C TYR A 11 -1.94 -9.35 9.01
N LEU A 12 -2.11 -9.67 10.28
CA LEU A 12 -1.21 -9.24 11.35
C LEU A 12 -0.97 -7.71 11.34
N THR A 13 -2.07 -6.98 11.46
CA THR A 13 -2.06 -5.51 11.45
C THR A 13 -1.55 -4.87 10.16
N ALA A 14 -1.71 -5.58 9.03
CA ALA A 14 -1.47 -5.00 7.73
C ALA A 14 -2.31 -3.73 7.53
N PRO A 15 -1.72 -2.60 7.15
CA PRO A 15 -2.47 -1.36 7.01
C PRO A 15 -3.41 -1.41 5.80
N CYS A 16 -4.62 -0.87 5.97
CA CYS A 16 -5.48 -0.43 4.89
C CYS A 16 -5.30 1.08 4.76
N ALA A 17 -4.31 1.50 3.99
CA ALA A 17 -3.95 2.90 3.86
C ALA A 17 -4.34 3.46 2.49
N VAL A 18 -4.73 4.72 2.45
CA VAL A 18 -5.07 5.42 1.21
C VAL A 18 -4.15 6.62 1.02
N PRO A 19 -3.80 6.96 -0.23
CA PRO A 19 -3.14 8.22 -0.49
C PRO A 19 -3.99 9.39 0.00
N VAL A 20 -3.36 10.33 0.70
CA VAL A 20 -4.03 11.56 1.17
C VAL A 20 -4.52 12.36 -0.03
N ASP A 21 -3.67 12.56 -1.03
CA ASP A 21 -4.07 13.20 -2.29
C ASP A 21 -4.88 12.22 -3.16
N PRO A 22 -6.13 12.55 -3.52
CA PRO A 22 -6.97 11.70 -4.37
C PRO A 22 -6.38 11.39 -5.74
N ARG A 23 -5.50 12.24 -6.27
CA ARG A 23 -4.83 12.05 -7.56
C ARG A 23 -3.82 10.90 -7.55
N HIS A 24 -3.40 10.46 -6.36
CA HIS A 24 -2.50 9.32 -6.18
C HIS A 24 -3.24 8.00 -5.89
N ARG A 25 -4.58 8.00 -5.88
CA ARG A 25 -5.38 6.79 -5.63
C ARG A 25 -5.53 5.98 -6.91
N LEU A 26 -4.68 4.98 -7.05
CA LEU A 26 -4.76 4.04 -8.17
C LEU A 26 -5.93 3.07 -7.94
N LEU A 27 -6.63 2.73 -9.02
CA LEU A 27 -7.59 1.64 -9.02
C LEU A 27 -6.93 0.43 -9.67
N SER A 28 -6.59 -0.58 -8.89
CA SER A 28 -5.98 -1.79 -9.38
C SER A 28 -6.83 -3.01 -9.06
N SER A 29 -6.86 -3.96 -10.00
CA SER A 29 -7.43 -5.28 -9.74
C SER A 29 -6.49 -6.09 -8.85
N LYS A 30 -7.06 -7.04 -8.12
CA LYS A 30 -6.28 -8.06 -7.40
C LYS A 30 -6.02 -9.25 -8.31
N TYR A 31 -4.93 -9.97 -8.08
CA TYR A 31 -4.70 -11.26 -8.72
C TYR A 31 -5.74 -12.28 -8.27
N ASN A 32 -6.31 -13.01 -9.22
CA ASN A 32 -7.20 -14.15 -8.99
C ASN A 32 -6.78 -15.31 -9.91
N PRO A 33 -6.29 -16.44 -9.38
CA PRO A 33 -6.12 -16.72 -7.94
C PRO A 33 -5.01 -15.87 -7.30
N ALA A 34 -5.09 -15.70 -5.98
CA ALA A 34 -4.04 -15.02 -5.21
C ALA A 34 -2.73 -15.82 -5.29
N ARG A 35 -1.59 -15.12 -5.20
CA ARG A 35 -0.28 -15.78 -5.06
C ARG A 35 -0.26 -16.60 -3.78
N THR A 36 0.40 -17.74 -3.82
CA THR A 36 0.60 -18.61 -2.65
C THR A 36 1.64 -18.06 -1.69
N PHE A 37 2.53 -17.19 -2.16
CA PHE A 37 3.60 -16.58 -1.38
C PHE A 37 3.77 -15.11 -1.73
N THR A 38 3.89 -14.27 -0.70
CA THR A 38 4.30 -12.87 -0.77
C THR A 38 5.22 -12.63 0.42
N ALA A 39 6.42 -12.14 0.16
CA ALA A 39 7.42 -11.94 1.19
C ALA A 39 7.02 -10.85 2.20
N GLU A 40 7.42 -11.03 3.45
CA GLU A 40 7.28 -10.04 4.51
C GLU A 40 7.89 -8.69 4.10
N GLY A 41 7.27 -7.59 4.52
CA GLY A 41 7.67 -6.22 4.17
C GLY A 41 7.30 -5.81 2.75
N THR A 42 6.70 -6.68 1.94
CA THR A 42 6.24 -6.32 0.60
C THR A 42 5.11 -5.31 0.68
N VAL A 43 5.20 -4.27 -0.15
CA VAL A 43 4.17 -3.24 -0.31
C VAL A 43 3.34 -3.54 -1.54
N GLY A 44 2.03 -3.52 -1.40
CA GLY A 44 1.11 -3.81 -2.49
C GLY A 44 -0.11 -2.89 -2.52
N ILE A 45 -0.72 -2.79 -3.71
CA ILE A 45 -1.95 -2.05 -3.93
C ILE A 45 -3.04 -3.00 -4.40
N GLY A 46 -4.21 -2.92 -3.79
CA GLY A 46 -5.41 -3.64 -4.20
C GLY A 46 -6.64 -2.77 -4.07
N GLY A 47 -7.36 -2.56 -5.18
CA GLY A 47 -8.31 -1.47 -5.27
C GLY A 47 -7.58 -0.14 -5.12
N MET A 48 -8.02 0.69 -4.19
CA MET A 48 -7.34 1.95 -3.85
C MET A 48 -6.44 1.85 -2.60
N TYR A 49 -6.42 0.71 -1.94
CA TYR A 49 -5.72 0.55 -0.67
C TYR A 49 -4.28 0.09 -0.88
N MET A 50 -3.38 0.73 -0.16
CA MET A 50 -2.02 0.28 0.03
C MET A 50 -1.97 -0.61 1.29
N CYS A 51 -1.22 -1.70 1.19
CA CYS A 51 -0.99 -2.66 2.26
C CYS A 51 0.52 -2.96 2.36
N ILE A 52 0.98 -3.28 3.57
CA ILE A 52 2.30 -3.85 3.83
C ILE A 52 2.09 -5.23 4.42
N TYR A 53 2.68 -6.26 3.82
CA TYR A 53 2.60 -7.62 4.33
C TYR A 53 3.48 -7.76 5.59
N GLY A 54 2.86 -8.02 6.73
CA GLY A 54 3.56 -8.13 8.02
C GLY A 54 4.35 -9.43 8.19
N MET A 55 4.03 -10.46 7.40
CA MET A 55 4.74 -11.75 7.36
C MET A 55 4.62 -12.38 5.99
N ASP A 56 5.41 -13.41 5.75
CA ASP A 56 5.27 -14.25 4.57
C ASP A 56 3.87 -14.87 4.54
N SER A 57 3.11 -14.61 3.47
CA SER A 57 1.70 -15.01 3.38
C SER A 57 1.21 -15.03 1.94
N PRO A 58 0.09 -15.72 1.64
CA PRO A 58 -0.59 -15.55 0.38
C PRO A 58 -1.05 -14.10 0.18
N GLY A 59 -1.18 -13.66 -1.08
CA GLY A 59 -1.67 -12.31 -1.36
C GLY A 59 -2.00 -12.06 -2.81
N GLY A 60 -3.03 -11.25 -3.04
CA GLY A 60 -3.53 -10.90 -4.37
C GLY A 60 -3.27 -9.45 -4.79
N TYR A 61 -2.63 -8.63 -3.96
CA TYR A 61 -2.36 -7.24 -4.30
C TYR A 61 -1.27 -7.12 -5.37
N GLN A 62 -1.33 -6.05 -6.16
CA GLN A 62 -0.26 -5.69 -7.10
C GLN A 62 0.95 -5.21 -6.29
N LEU A 63 2.11 -5.83 -6.50
CA LEU A 63 3.31 -5.52 -5.73
C LEU A 63 4.02 -4.31 -6.33
N ILE A 64 4.35 -3.35 -5.48
CA ILE A 64 4.97 -2.08 -5.87
C ILE A 64 6.33 -1.82 -5.22
N GLY A 65 6.69 -2.58 -4.20
CA GLY A 65 7.96 -2.40 -3.52
C GLY A 65 8.10 -3.25 -2.27
N ARG A 66 9.13 -2.96 -1.51
CA ARG A 66 9.42 -3.59 -0.23
C ARG A 66 9.88 -2.55 0.79
N THR A 67 9.58 -2.78 2.07
CA THR A 67 9.94 -1.87 3.16
C THR A 67 10.47 -2.63 4.37
N LEU A 68 10.72 -1.91 5.45
CA LEU A 68 11.13 -2.48 6.74
C LEU A 68 10.01 -3.32 7.36
N PRO A 69 10.34 -4.26 8.26
CA PRO A 69 9.35 -5.04 8.99
C PRO A 69 8.43 -4.16 9.83
N ILE A 70 7.13 -4.41 9.77
CA ILE A 70 6.12 -3.72 10.57
C ILE A 70 5.51 -4.59 11.66
N TRP A 71 5.89 -5.86 11.70
CA TRP A 71 5.37 -6.84 12.66
C TRP A 71 6.46 -7.84 13.04
N ASN A 72 6.51 -8.24 14.31
CA ASN A 72 7.40 -9.28 14.77
C ASN A 72 6.87 -9.96 16.04
N LYS A 73 6.66 -11.26 15.96
CA LYS A 73 6.21 -12.08 17.09
C LYS A 73 7.34 -12.48 18.02
N PHE A 74 8.54 -12.68 17.49
CA PHE A 74 9.60 -13.41 18.18
C PHE A 74 10.70 -12.50 18.74
N LYS A 75 10.90 -11.35 18.13
CA LYS A 75 11.90 -10.37 18.58
C LYS A 75 11.18 -9.10 19.01
N LYS A 76 11.44 -8.67 20.24
CA LYS A 76 10.98 -7.34 20.68
C LYS A 76 11.77 -6.27 19.95
N ASN A 77 11.08 -5.41 19.24
CA ASN A 77 11.65 -4.20 18.68
C ASN A 77 11.31 -3.03 19.62
N LYS A 78 12.33 -2.25 19.99
CA LYS A 78 12.17 -1.11 20.90
C LYS A 78 11.11 -0.10 20.39
N GLN A 79 11.05 0.11 19.08
CA GLN A 79 10.08 1.05 18.48
C GLN A 79 8.64 0.52 18.48
N PHE A 80 8.44 -0.79 18.63
CA PHE A 80 7.10 -1.38 18.75
C PHE A 80 6.56 -1.28 20.19
N GLY A 81 7.41 -0.90 21.14
CA GLY A 81 7.05 -0.89 22.56
C GLY A 81 6.72 -2.32 23.04
N ASP A 82 5.57 -2.46 23.72
CA ASP A 82 5.08 -3.75 24.19
C ASP A 82 4.27 -4.52 23.14
N LYS A 83 4.05 -3.95 21.95
CA LYS A 83 3.26 -4.54 20.87
C LYS A 83 4.13 -5.41 19.96
N GLN A 84 3.47 -6.26 19.19
CA GLN A 84 4.08 -7.06 18.11
C GLN A 84 4.05 -6.34 16.76
N TRP A 85 3.39 -5.17 16.68
CA TRP A 85 3.19 -4.39 15.47
C TRP A 85 3.59 -2.94 15.68
N PHE A 86 3.95 -2.28 14.59
CA PHE A 86 4.44 -0.91 14.59
C PHE A 86 3.34 0.12 14.33
N LEU A 87 2.54 -0.10 13.30
CA LEU A 87 1.58 0.88 12.79
C LEU A 87 0.31 0.96 13.65
N GLN A 88 -0.30 2.13 13.69
CA GLN A 88 -1.53 2.40 14.42
C GLN A 88 -2.57 3.06 13.49
N PHE A 89 -3.83 3.11 13.95
CA PHE A 89 -4.88 3.87 13.27
C PHE A 89 -4.49 5.33 13.15
N PHE A 90 -4.73 5.89 11.98
CA PHE A 90 -4.44 7.29 11.62
C PHE A 90 -2.96 7.64 11.51
N ASP A 91 -2.05 6.71 11.66
CA ASP A 91 -0.66 6.95 11.28
C ASP A 91 -0.58 7.34 9.79
N GLN A 92 0.36 8.21 9.49
CA GLN A 92 0.70 8.58 8.13
C GLN A 92 2.00 7.90 7.72
N ILE A 93 2.00 7.29 6.54
CA ILE A 93 3.17 6.64 5.97
C ILE A 93 3.68 7.50 4.81
N LYS A 94 4.95 7.89 4.88
CA LYS A 94 5.66 8.56 3.80
C LYS A 94 6.81 7.69 3.34
N TYR A 95 6.71 7.20 2.09
CA TYR A 95 7.80 6.44 1.47
C TYR A 95 8.84 7.37 0.86
N PHE A 96 10.05 6.90 0.81
CA PHE A 96 11.14 7.46 0.02
C PHE A 96 11.91 6.32 -0.65
N GLU A 97 12.48 6.60 -1.80
CA GLU A 97 13.21 5.63 -2.60
C GLU A 97 14.61 5.40 -2.03
N VAL A 98 15.02 4.15 -2.01
CA VAL A 98 16.38 3.73 -1.67
C VAL A 98 16.81 2.63 -2.64
N SER A 99 18.12 2.38 -2.76
CA SER A 99 18.61 1.23 -3.52
C SER A 99 18.28 -0.10 -2.84
N GLU A 100 18.35 -1.19 -3.58
CA GLU A 100 18.16 -2.53 -3.03
C GLU A 100 19.18 -2.85 -1.93
N GLU A 101 20.42 -2.45 -2.14
CA GLU A 101 21.51 -2.65 -1.19
C GLU A 101 21.24 -1.88 0.12
N GLU A 102 20.82 -0.62 0.02
CA GLU A 102 20.47 0.20 1.19
C GLU A 102 19.28 -0.40 1.95
N LEU A 103 18.25 -0.83 1.23
CA LEU A 103 17.09 -1.47 1.86
C LEU A 103 17.48 -2.75 2.60
N ASN A 104 18.27 -3.61 1.97
CA ASN A 104 18.72 -4.87 2.58
C ASN A 104 19.59 -4.62 3.80
N GLN A 105 20.48 -3.64 3.74
CA GLN A 105 21.30 -3.23 4.90
C GLN A 105 20.40 -2.68 6.03
N TRP A 106 19.45 -1.82 5.72
CA TRP A 106 18.52 -1.28 6.71
C TRP A 106 17.65 -2.37 7.35
N ARG A 107 17.17 -3.31 6.58
CA ARG A 107 16.39 -4.45 7.10
C ARG A 107 17.23 -5.26 8.09
N ALA A 108 18.47 -5.60 7.72
CA ALA A 108 19.38 -6.32 8.61
C ALA A 108 19.72 -5.53 9.89
N ASP A 109 19.94 -4.24 9.77
CA ASP A 109 20.24 -3.38 10.91
C ASP A 109 19.02 -3.17 11.81
N PHE A 110 17.83 -3.03 11.24
CA PHE A 110 16.58 -2.92 11.98
C PHE A 110 16.27 -4.19 12.78
N GLU A 111 16.43 -5.36 12.17
CA GLU A 111 16.26 -6.65 12.86
C GLU A 111 17.24 -6.85 14.03
N ASN A 112 18.42 -6.28 13.94
CA ASN A 112 19.46 -6.33 14.97
C ASN A 112 19.42 -5.14 15.95
N GLY A 113 18.42 -4.27 15.84
CA GLY A 113 18.25 -3.11 16.71
C GLY A 113 19.29 -2.01 16.52
N ARG A 114 19.98 -1.99 15.36
CA ARG A 114 20.99 -0.97 15.02
C ARG A 114 20.44 0.16 14.16
N ALA A 115 19.24 0.01 13.61
CA ALA A 115 18.56 1.05 12.87
C ALA A 115 17.16 1.29 13.43
N GLU A 116 16.68 2.49 13.26
CA GLU A 116 15.34 2.91 13.69
C GLU A 116 14.56 3.51 12.51
N ILE A 117 13.25 3.29 12.50
CA ILE A 117 12.32 3.99 11.60
C ILE A 117 12.19 5.43 12.09
N LYS A 118 12.29 6.38 11.17
CA LYS A 118 12.05 7.79 11.50
C LYS A 118 10.58 8.01 11.78
N ILE A 119 10.28 8.50 12.97
CA ILE A 119 8.93 8.85 13.42
C ILE A 119 8.91 10.36 13.67
N GLU A 120 7.89 11.02 13.14
CA GLU A 120 7.60 12.42 13.43
C GLU A 120 6.20 12.49 14.04
N GLU A 121 6.07 13.14 15.18
CA GLU A 121 4.75 13.43 15.74
C GLU A 121 4.13 14.57 14.96
N THR A 122 2.97 14.29 14.35
CA THR A 122 2.20 15.25 13.58
C THR A 122 0.72 15.12 13.86
N GLU A 123 -0.04 16.10 13.43
CA GLU A 123 -1.50 16.05 13.46
C GLU A 123 -2.03 15.97 12.02
N PHE A 124 -3.12 15.25 11.83
CA PHE A 124 -3.90 15.29 10.60
C PHE A 124 -5.12 16.18 10.86
N ASP A 125 -5.04 17.44 10.45
CA ASP A 125 -6.16 18.34 10.55
C ASP A 125 -7.17 18.08 9.44
N TYR A 126 -8.40 17.75 9.82
CA TYR A 126 -9.45 17.45 8.86
C TYR A 126 -9.96 18.71 8.14
N ALA A 127 -9.94 19.87 8.80
CA ALA A 127 -10.37 21.12 8.17
C ALA A 127 -9.36 21.56 7.09
N ASP A 128 -8.06 21.43 7.38
CA ASP A 128 -7.00 21.68 6.39
C ASP A 128 -7.10 20.71 5.21
N TYR A 129 -7.46 19.46 5.48
CA TYR A 129 -7.68 18.47 4.42
C TYR A 129 -8.87 18.82 3.53
N VAL A 130 -9.99 19.25 4.11
CA VAL A 130 -11.16 19.71 3.34
C VAL A 130 -10.80 20.94 2.51
N GLN A 131 -10.08 21.89 3.09
CA GLN A 131 -9.63 23.08 2.35
C GLN A 131 -8.72 22.68 1.17
N PHE A 132 -7.78 21.76 1.37
CA PHE A 132 -6.95 21.22 0.29
C PHE A 132 -7.80 20.60 -0.84
N LEU A 133 -8.85 19.86 -0.51
CA LEU A 133 -9.74 19.27 -1.51
C LEU A 133 -10.52 20.32 -2.29
N ASP A 134 -10.92 21.41 -1.65
CA ASP A 134 -11.61 22.54 -2.28
C ASP A 134 -10.65 23.34 -3.18
N ASP A 135 -9.46 23.64 -2.70
CA ASP A 135 -8.45 24.38 -3.45
C ASP A 135 -7.98 23.64 -4.71
N GLU A 136 -7.90 22.31 -4.64
CA GLU A 136 -7.43 21.43 -5.71
C GLU A 136 -8.58 20.76 -6.50
N ALA A 137 -9.82 21.21 -6.30
CA ALA A 137 -11.02 20.53 -6.83
C ALA A 137 -10.99 20.36 -8.35
N GLU A 138 -10.56 21.39 -9.08
CA GLU A 138 -10.47 21.37 -10.55
C GLU A 138 -9.44 20.34 -11.03
N SER A 139 -8.23 20.39 -10.50
CA SER A 139 -7.15 19.43 -10.82
C SER A 139 -7.51 17.99 -10.47
N ILE A 140 -8.20 17.78 -9.33
CA ILE A 140 -8.70 16.46 -8.91
C ILE A 140 -9.78 15.95 -9.88
N ALA A 141 -10.69 16.83 -10.32
CA ALA A 141 -11.73 16.49 -11.27
C ALA A 141 -11.15 16.11 -12.64
N GLU A 142 -10.21 16.88 -13.16
CA GLU A 142 -9.50 16.58 -14.41
C GLU A 142 -8.79 15.21 -14.34
N PHE A 143 -8.08 14.96 -13.24
CA PHE A 143 -7.43 13.66 -13.03
C PHE A 143 -8.42 12.50 -13.04
N LYS A 144 -9.56 12.64 -12.36
CA LYS A 144 -10.60 11.60 -12.33
C LYS A 144 -11.17 11.32 -13.71
N VAL A 145 -11.40 12.33 -14.51
CA VAL A 145 -11.88 12.17 -15.90
C VAL A 145 -10.84 11.39 -16.72
N LYS A 146 -9.57 11.79 -16.64
CA LYS A 146 -8.46 11.10 -17.35
C LYS A 146 -8.32 9.63 -16.88
N GLN A 147 -8.40 9.38 -15.58
CA GLN A 147 -8.34 8.04 -15.01
C GLN A 147 -9.50 7.17 -15.49
N GLN A 148 -10.73 7.70 -15.49
CA GLN A 148 -11.91 6.99 -15.95
C GLN A 148 -11.84 6.68 -17.45
N GLN A 149 -11.36 7.61 -18.26
CA GLN A 149 -11.16 7.39 -19.69
C GLN A 149 -10.14 6.27 -19.96
N ALA A 150 -9.00 6.32 -19.27
CA ALA A 150 -7.97 5.28 -19.39
C ALA A 150 -8.51 3.90 -18.97
N PHE A 151 -9.26 3.84 -17.88
CA PHE A 151 -9.89 2.61 -17.40
C PHE A 151 -10.90 2.06 -18.41
N THR A 152 -11.77 2.90 -18.95
CA THR A 152 -12.78 2.49 -19.95
C THR A 152 -12.09 1.96 -21.21
N THR A 153 -11.08 2.66 -21.71
CA THR A 153 -10.31 2.21 -22.88
C THR A 153 -9.68 0.84 -22.66
N GLU A 154 -9.10 0.61 -21.48
CA GLU A 154 -8.46 -0.67 -21.17
C GLU A 154 -9.50 -1.81 -21.03
N VAL A 155 -10.63 -1.54 -20.40
CA VAL A 155 -11.73 -2.52 -20.29
C VAL A 155 -12.28 -2.89 -21.67
N ASP A 156 -12.44 -1.93 -22.57
CA ASP A 156 -12.94 -2.20 -23.91
C ASP A 156 -11.92 -3.00 -24.75
N ARG A 157 -10.62 -2.69 -24.61
CA ARG A 157 -9.55 -3.50 -25.19
C ARG A 157 -9.59 -4.95 -24.71
N TRP A 158 -9.77 -5.18 -23.42
CA TRP A 158 -9.90 -6.54 -22.87
C TRP A 158 -11.13 -7.28 -23.41
N LYS A 159 -12.28 -6.61 -23.51
CA LYS A 159 -13.49 -7.24 -24.09
C LYS A 159 -13.24 -7.70 -25.53
N GLU A 160 -12.58 -6.88 -26.32
CA GLU A 160 -12.21 -7.24 -27.72
C GLU A 160 -11.23 -8.42 -27.75
N GLU A 161 -10.21 -8.43 -26.92
CA GLU A 161 -9.24 -9.51 -26.80
C GLU A 161 -9.90 -10.83 -26.37
N PHE A 162 -10.78 -10.80 -25.38
CA PHE A 162 -11.51 -11.98 -24.92
C PHE A 162 -12.51 -12.48 -25.96
N ALA A 163 -13.17 -11.58 -26.68
CA ALA A 163 -14.10 -11.96 -27.76
C ALA A 163 -13.38 -12.59 -28.96
N ALA A 164 -12.11 -12.28 -29.16
CA ALA A 164 -11.27 -12.83 -30.22
C ALA A 164 -10.63 -14.19 -29.88
N GLN A 165 -10.67 -14.63 -28.62
CA GLN A 165 -10.17 -15.94 -28.21
C GLN A 165 -11.17 -17.02 -28.61
N PRO A 166 -10.78 -18.09 -29.33
CA PRO A 166 -11.66 -19.20 -29.61
C PRO A 166 -12.05 -19.89 -28.28
N GLU A 167 -13.32 -20.24 -28.14
CA GLU A 167 -13.78 -21.07 -27.01
C GLU A 167 -12.93 -22.34 -26.95
N GLU A 168 -12.01 -22.43 -26.01
CA GLU A 168 -11.41 -23.72 -25.67
C GLU A 168 -12.52 -24.57 -25.07
N GLN A 169 -12.97 -25.55 -25.85
CA GLN A 169 -13.89 -26.58 -25.39
C GLN A 169 -13.22 -27.35 -24.24
N ILE A 170 -13.77 -27.17 -23.03
CA ILE A 170 -13.48 -28.00 -21.85
C ILE A 170 -14.09 -29.39 -22.04
#